data_a0e663b70185fdf734525ec1ba7e5cba
#
_entry.id   a0e663b70185fdf734525ec1ba7e5cba
#
_cell.length_a   1.000
_cell.length_b   1.000
_cell.length_c   1.000
_cell.angle_alpha   90.00
_cell.angle_beta   90.00
_cell.angle_gamma   90.00
#
_symmetry.space_group_name_H-M   'P 1'
#
loop_
_entity.id
_entity.type
_entity.pdbx_description
1 polymer ?
#
loop_
_entity_poly.entity_id
_entity_poly.type
_entity_poly.pdbx_seq_one_letter_code
_entity_poly.pdbx_strand_id
1 'polypeptide(L)'
;MNEVILVRYGEIMLKGLNRATFERKLVSNIKKSLYGLGPISVERSQGRIYIESIEENYNIEKAIDKLIKIFGIVSVSPAIKINNDFEEIKLHALGLVKKLFEEGKERTFKVETKRGNKKFHMDSREINAELGGFLLDSLPSLSVDVNNPSFMVYVEVREFT
;
A
#
# COMPACT_ATOMS: atom_id res chain seq x y z
N MET A 1 8.48 -9.60 -8.98
CA MET A 1 8.26 -8.32 -8.27
C MET A 1 6.84 -8.39 -7.72
N ASN A 2 6.66 -8.30 -6.44
CA ASN A 2 5.34 -8.53 -5.82
C ASN A 2 4.57 -7.20 -5.72
N GLU A 3 4.27 -6.60 -6.86
CA GLU A 3 3.38 -5.45 -6.90
C GLU A 3 1.97 -5.90 -6.56
N VAL A 4 1.35 -5.23 -5.60
CA VAL A 4 0.00 -5.50 -5.14
C VAL A 4 -0.82 -4.21 -5.13
N ILE A 5 -2.12 -4.34 -5.20
CA ILE A 5 -3.04 -3.24 -4.90
C ILE A 5 -3.60 -3.51 -3.52
N LEU A 6 -3.35 -2.60 -2.61
CA LEU A 6 -3.88 -2.65 -1.24
C LEU A 6 -5.19 -1.90 -1.17
N VAL A 7 -6.24 -2.61 -0.78
CA VAL A 7 -7.58 -2.06 -0.59
C VAL A 7 -7.92 -2.02 0.89
N ARG A 8 -8.30 -0.85 1.37
CA ARG A 8 -8.85 -0.66 2.72
C ARG A 8 -10.33 -0.38 2.61
N TYR A 9 -11.11 -0.99 3.48
CA TYR A 9 -12.56 -0.80 3.54
C TYR A 9 -13.00 -0.36 4.94
N GLY A 10 -14.20 0.24 5.02
CA GLY A 10 -14.66 0.91 6.24
C GLY A 10 -14.93 -0.03 7.41
N GLU A 11 -14.38 0.28 8.58
CA GLU A 11 -14.59 -0.47 9.82
C GLU A 11 -16.05 -0.45 10.29
N ILE A 12 -16.80 0.60 9.97
CA ILE A 12 -18.22 0.74 10.32
C ILE A 12 -19.05 -0.41 9.76
N MET A 13 -18.64 -0.95 8.61
CA MET A 13 -19.30 -2.09 7.97
C MET A 13 -18.86 -3.44 8.54
N LEU A 14 -17.88 -3.45 9.46
CA LEU A 14 -17.32 -4.63 10.07
C LEU A 14 -17.95 -4.98 11.43
N LYS A 15 -18.89 -4.19 11.93
CA LYS A 15 -19.56 -4.42 13.20
C LYS A 15 -20.70 -5.41 13.04
N GLY A 16 -20.62 -6.57 13.75
CA GLY A 16 -21.66 -7.55 13.88
C GLY A 16 -21.49 -8.80 13.02
N LEU A 17 -22.56 -9.62 12.96
CA LEU A 17 -22.59 -10.92 12.29
C LEU A 17 -22.46 -10.86 10.76
N ASN A 18 -22.60 -9.66 10.17
CA ASN A 18 -22.60 -9.46 8.71
C ASN A 18 -21.22 -9.18 8.10
N ARG A 19 -20.17 -9.16 8.91
CA ARG A 19 -18.80 -8.88 8.42
C ARG A 19 -18.37 -9.81 7.29
N ALA A 20 -18.51 -11.11 7.49
CA ALA A 20 -18.09 -12.10 6.49
C ALA A 20 -18.90 -11.99 5.20
N THR A 21 -20.20 -11.71 5.30
CA THR A 21 -21.07 -11.49 4.13
C THR A 21 -20.67 -10.23 3.37
N PHE A 22 -20.40 -9.14 4.07
CA PHE A 22 -19.93 -7.89 3.48
C PHE A 22 -18.59 -8.07 2.74
N GLU A 23 -17.62 -8.70 3.40
CA GLU A 23 -16.31 -8.96 2.81
C GLU A 23 -16.39 -9.84 1.56
N ARG A 24 -17.21 -10.89 1.57
CA ARG A 24 -17.44 -11.75 0.40
C ARG A 24 -18.07 -10.99 -0.75
N LYS A 25 -19.05 -10.13 -0.47
CA LYS A 25 -19.70 -9.30 -1.48
C LYS A 25 -18.73 -8.28 -2.05
N LEU A 26 -17.89 -7.67 -1.20
CA LEU A 26 -16.86 -6.74 -1.64
C LEU A 26 -15.84 -7.42 -2.56
N VAL A 27 -15.35 -8.58 -2.21
CA VAL A 27 -14.44 -9.38 -3.06
C VAL A 27 -15.10 -9.73 -4.39
N SER A 28 -16.38 -10.13 -4.38
CA SER A 28 -17.14 -10.40 -5.60
C SER A 28 -17.24 -9.16 -6.50
N ASN A 29 -17.54 -8.01 -5.93
CA ASN A 29 -17.63 -6.75 -6.66
C ASN A 29 -16.27 -6.30 -7.22
N ILE A 30 -15.19 -6.52 -6.48
CA ILE A 30 -13.82 -6.28 -6.95
C ILE A 30 -13.51 -7.15 -8.19
N LYS A 31 -13.74 -8.45 -8.09
CA LYS A 31 -13.51 -9.37 -9.21
C LYS A 31 -14.31 -9.02 -10.45
N LYS A 32 -15.58 -8.64 -10.28
CA LYS A 32 -16.44 -8.19 -11.40
C LYS A 32 -15.92 -6.90 -12.03
N SER A 33 -15.55 -5.93 -11.21
CA SER A 33 -15.06 -4.64 -11.69
C SER A 33 -13.75 -4.76 -12.48
N LEU A 34 -12.88 -5.68 -12.09
CA LEU A 34 -11.56 -5.88 -12.70
C LEU A 34 -11.54 -6.95 -13.80
N TYR A 35 -12.67 -7.61 -14.07
CA TYR A 35 -12.76 -8.76 -14.99
C TYR A 35 -12.11 -8.51 -16.36
N GLY A 36 -12.24 -7.33 -16.92
CA GLY A 36 -11.72 -7.02 -18.25
C GLY A 36 -10.24 -6.59 -18.28
N LEU A 37 -9.54 -6.57 -17.14
CA LEU A 37 -8.16 -6.09 -17.05
C LEU A 37 -7.11 -7.20 -17.01
N GLY A 38 -7.51 -8.44 -16.87
CA GLY A 38 -6.65 -9.61 -16.78
C GLY A 38 -6.86 -10.40 -15.48
N PRO A 39 -6.22 -11.58 -15.37
CA PRO A 39 -6.39 -12.45 -14.23
C PRO A 39 -5.73 -11.88 -12.96
N ILE A 40 -6.43 -11.97 -11.85
CA ILE A 40 -5.98 -11.49 -10.55
C ILE A 40 -6.17 -12.54 -9.46
N SER A 41 -5.32 -12.47 -8.44
CA SER A 41 -5.51 -13.12 -7.15
C SER A 41 -6.02 -12.07 -6.13
N VAL A 42 -6.97 -12.47 -5.31
CA VAL A 42 -7.54 -11.59 -4.27
C VAL A 42 -7.43 -12.30 -2.93
N GLU A 43 -6.66 -11.73 -2.02
CA GLU A 43 -6.44 -12.25 -0.66
C GLU A 43 -7.02 -11.29 0.38
N ARG A 44 -7.68 -11.82 1.39
CA ARG A 44 -8.13 -11.06 2.56
C ARG A 44 -7.24 -11.38 3.75
N SER A 45 -6.74 -10.37 4.40
CA SER A 45 -5.95 -10.53 5.62
C SER A 45 -6.13 -9.34 6.54
N GLN A 46 -6.54 -9.61 7.78
CA GLN A 46 -6.60 -8.63 8.87
C GLN A 46 -7.26 -7.27 8.52
N GLY A 47 -8.42 -7.30 7.87
CA GLY A 47 -9.14 -6.09 7.51
C GLY A 47 -8.60 -5.36 6.26
N ARG A 48 -7.76 -6.03 5.49
CA ARG A 48 -7.22 -5.57 4.20
C ARG A 48 -7.56 -6.55 3.10
N ILE A 49 -7.65 -6.05 1.88
CA ILE A 49 -7.69 -6.87 0.68
C ILE A 49 -6.46 -6.56 -0.15
N TYR A 50 -5.75 -7.60 -0.55
CA TYR A 50 -4.58 -7.54 -1.41
C TYR A 50 -4.94 -8.12 -2.76
N ILE A 51 -4.70 -7.37 -3.83
CA ILE A 51 -4.95 -7.80 -5.20
C ILE A 51 -3.60 -7.90 -5.91
N GLU A 52 -3.28 -9.08 -6.37
CA GLU A 52 -2.06 -9.36 -7.15
C GLU A 52 -2.45 -9.70 -8.58
N SER A 53 -1.78 -9.11 -9.55
CA SER A 53 -1.90 -9.53 -10.94
C SER A 53 -1.11 -10.80 -11.18
N ILE A 54 -1.64 -11.67 -12.02
CA ILE A 54 -0.93 -12.87 -12.51
C ILE A 54 -0.09 -12.53 -13.74
N GLU A 55 -0.39 -11.41 -14.41
CA GLU A 55 0.30 -10.94 -15.61
C GLU A 55 1.24 -9.77 -15.30
N GLU A 56 2.41 -9.75 -15.94
CA GLU A 56 3.42 -8.72 -15.74
C GLU A 56 2.99 -7.32 -16.22
N ASN A 57 2.15 -7.25 -17.24
CA ASN A 57 1.73 -5.99 -17.87
C ASN A 57 0.33 -5.53 -17.42
N TYR A 58 -0.02 -5.80 -16.18
CA TYR A 58 -1.32 -5.42 -15.63
C TYR A 58 -1.43 -3.91 -15.44
N ASN A 59 -2.52 -3.32 -15.90
CA ASN A 59 -2.75 -1.87 -15.79
C ASN A 59 -3.27 -1.50 -14.40
N ILE A 60 -2.35 -1.26 -13.46
CA ILE A 60 -2.64 -0.91 -12.06
C ILE A 60 -3.42 0.39 -11.95
N GLU A 61 -3.09 1.42 -12.73
CA GLU A 61 -3.79 2.71 -12.69
C GLU A 61 -5.27 2.54 -13.05
N LYS A 62 -5.55 1.83 -14.13
CA LYS A 62 -6.93 1.55 -14.54
C LYS A 62 -7.68 0.68 -13.53
N ALA A 63 -6.99 -0.23 -12.87
CA ALA A 63 -7.57 -1.01 -11.79
C ALA A 63 -7.93 -0.13 -10.59
N ILE A 64 -7.03 0.76 -10.16
CA ILE A 64 -7.28 1.72 -9.08
C ILE A 64 -8.50 2.60 -9.42
N ASP A 65 -8.58 3.15 -10.62
CA ASP A 65 -9.71 3.98 -11.06
C ASP A 65 -11.06 3.25 -10.98
N LYS A 66 -11.07 1.96 -11.22
CA LYS A 66 -12.27 1.13 -11.06
C LYS A 66 -12.58 0.82 -9.60
N LEU A 67 -11.57 0.50 -8.82
CA LEU A 67 -11.72 0.10 -7.42
C LEU A 67 -12.24 1.23 -6.52
N ILE A 68 -11.76 2.46 -6.72
CA ILE A 68 -12.21 3.61 -5.91
C ILE A 68 -13.70 3.92 -6.04
N LYS A 69 -14.36 3.41 -7.08
CA LYS A 69 -15.79 3.58 -7.32
C LYS A 69 -16.66 2.52 -6.64
N ILE A 70 -16.05 1.49 -6.06
CA ILE A 70 -16.78 0.41 -5.40
C ILE A 70 -17.22 0.86 -4.02
N PHE A 71 -18.52 0.71 -3.74
CA PHE A 71 -19.08 1.02 -2.42
C PHE A 71 -18.41 0.20 -1.31
N GLY A 72 -18.04 0.86 -0.23
CA GLY A 72 -17.39 0.26 0.93
C GLY A 72 -15.86 0.36 0.92
N ILE A 73 -15.24 0.70 -0.20
CA ILE A 73 -13.81 0.95 -0.28
C ILE A 73 -13.51 2.37 0.21
N VAL A 74 -12.60 2.48 1.17
CA VAL A 74 -12.15 3.75 1.75
C VAL A 74 -10.90 4.26 1.05
N SER A 75 -9.95 3.38 0.76
CA SER A 75 -8.72 3.75 0.06
C SER A 75 -8.17 2.60 -0.77
N VAL A 76 -7.48 2.97 -1.84
CA VAL A 76 -6.78 2.05 -2.73
C VAL A 76 -5.38 2.61 -2.95
N SER A 77 -4.37 1.79 -2.78
CA SER A 77 -2.97 2.18 -2.96
C SER A 77 -2.19 1.11 -3.71
N PRO A 78 -1.34 1.50 -4.67
CA PRO A 78 -0.31 0.59 -5.15
C PRO A 78 0.66 0.31 -4.00
N ALA A 79 1.13 -0.91 -3.89
CA ALA A 79 2.07 -1.31 -2.86
C ALA A 79 3.01 -2.41 -3.38
N ILE A 80 4.05 -2.68 -2.63
CA ILE A 80 4.97 -3.79 -2.87
C ILE A 80 4.96 -4.66 -1.62
N LYS A 81 4.74 -5.95 -1.83
CA LYS A 81 4.78 -6.97 -0.77
C LYS A 81 6.18 -7.57 -0.73
N ILE A 82 6.85 -7.49 0.41
CA ILE A 82 8.22 -7.93 0.62
C ILE A 82 8.37 -8.69 1.94
N ASN A 83 9.50 -9.32 2.14
CA ASN A 83 9.85 -9.92 3.42
C ASN A 83 10.10 -8.85 4.49
N ASN A 84 9.97 -9.23 5.75
CA ASN A 84 10.29 -8.35 6.88
C ASN A 84 11.81 -8.16 7.03
N ASP A 85 12.39 -7.43 6.10
CA ASP A 85 13.81 -7.06 6.06
C ASP A 85 13.93 -5.54 5.81
N PHE A 86 14.66 -4.85 6.69
CA PHE A 86 14.74 -3.40 6.60
C PHE A 86 15.51 -2.91 5.37
N GLU A 87 16.50 -3.67 4.90
CA GLU A 87 17.22 -3.33 3.66
C GLU A 87 16.30 -3.45 2.44
N GLU A 88 15.45 -4.48 2.39
CA GLU A 88 14.41 -4.60 1.36
C GLU A 88 13.41 -3.45 1.44
N ILE A 89 12.97 -3.07 2.64
CA ILE A 89 12.06 -1.92 2.84
C ILE A 89 12.67 -0.65 2.24
N LYS A 90 13.93 -0.35 2.54
CA LYS A 90 14.61 0.83 1.99
C LYS A 90 14.67 0.83 0.47
N LEU A 91 15.10 -0.26 -0.12
CA LEU A 91 15.28 -0.38 -1.57
C LEU A 91 13.95 -0.26 -2.33
N HIS A 92 12.93 -0.94 -1.86
CA HIS A 92 11.61 -0.92 -2.50
C HIS A 92 10.88 0.41 -2.29
N ALA A 93 10.99 1.01 -1.12
CA ALA A 93 10.46 2.36 -0.87
C ALA A 93 11.12 3.39 -1.78
N LEU A 94 12.45 3.33 -1.93
CA LEU A 94 13.17 4.21 -2.86
C LEU A 94 12.70 4.02 -4.31
N GLY A 95 12.51 2.78 -4.75
CA GLY A 95 12.00 2.47 -6.08
C GLY A 95 10.61 3.05 -6.35
N LEU A 96 9.69 2.92 -5.38
CA LEU A 96 8.34 3.51 -5.47
C LEU A 96 8.40 5.04 -5.53
N VAL A 97 9.18 5.64 -4.65
CA VAL A 97 9.30 7.11 -4.59
C VAL A 97 9.93 7.66 -5.87
N LYS A 98 10.94 7.02 -6.43
CA LYS A 98 11.54 7.42 -7.71
C LYS A 98 10.53 7.45 -8.85
N LYS A 99 9.61 6.50 -8.93
CA LYS A 99 8.54 6.50 -9.94
C LYS A 99 7.65 7.75 -9.86
N LEU A 100 7.48 8.32 -8.66
CA LEU A 100 6.70 9.55 -8.46
C LEU A 100 7.46 10.82 -8.85
N PHE A 101 8.79 10.74 -8.99
CA PHE A 101 9.69 11.89 -9.19
C PHE A 101 10.32 12.00 -10.56
N GLU A 102 9.93 11.21 -11.54
CA GLU A 102 10.50 11.27 -12.90
C GLU A 102 10.41 12.66 -13.56
N GLU A 103 9.66 13.60 -12.97
CA GLU A 103 9.47 14.96 -13.47
C GLU A 103 10.26 16.06 -12.74
N GLY A 104 11.16 15.76 -11.82
CA GLY A 104 12.08 16.72 -11.18
C GLY A 104 11.46 17.81 -10.32
N LYS A 105 10.24 17.65 -9.85
CA LYS A 105 9.56 18.59 -8.95
C LYS A 105 9.96 18.37 -7.51
N GLU A 106 10.27 19.44 -6.77
CA GLU A 106 10.43 19.39 -5.32
C GLU A 106 9.14 18.90 -4.66
N ARG A 107 9.28 17.93 -3.74
CA ARG A 107 8.14 17.35 -3.05
C ARG A 107 8.42 17.14 -1.57
N THR A 108 7.37 17.25 -0.80
CA THR A 108 7.39 16.96 0.63
C THR A 108 6.76 15.58 0.90
N PHE A 109 7.29 14.89 1.89
CA PHE A 109 6.80 13.56 2.25
C PHE A 109 6.81 13.32 3.75
N LYS A 110 6.15 12.26 4.15
CA LYS A 110 6.16 11.70 5.50
C LYS A 110 6.18 10.18 5.41
N VAL A 111 6.94 9.54 6.26
CA VAL A 111 6.86 8.09 6.47
C VAL A 111 5.95 7.79 7.64
N GLU A 112 5.02 6.89 7.46
CA GLU A 112 4.13 6.41 8.51
C GLU A 112 4.15 4.89 8.56
N THR A 113 4.52 4.33 9.70
CA THR A 113 4.69 2.90 9.90
C THR A 113 3.66 2.36 10.89
N LYS A 114 3.01 1.26 10.51
CA LYS A 114 2.25 0.40 11.41
C LYS A 114 3.00 -0.91 11.62
N ARG A 115 3.44 -1.15 12.85
CA ARG A 115 4.09 -2.39 13.22
C ARG A 115 3.12 -3.32 13.92
N GLY A 116 2.46 -4.19 13.16
CA GLY A 116 1.61 -5.26 13.70
C GLY A 116 2.42 -6.45 14.22
N ASN A 117 3.59 -6.71 13.64
CA ASN A 117 4.52 -7.76 14.08
C ASN A 117 5.53 -7.20 15.09
N LYS A 118 5.30 -7.45 16.37
CA LYS A 118 6.17 -7.00 17.47
C LYS A 118 7.53 -7.71 17.53
N LYS A 119 7.71 -8.79 16.76
CA LYS A 119 9.00 -9.51 16.67
C LYS A 119 9.99 -8.82 15.73
N PHE A 120 9.52 -7.90 14.88
CA PHE A 120 10.43 -7.10 14.06
C PHE A 120 11.32 -6.23 14.96
N HIS A 121 12.62 -6.20 14.67
CA HIS A 121 13.64 -5.61 15.53
C HIS A 121 13.60 -4.09 15.67
N MET A 122 12.86 -3.40 14.81
CA MET A 122 12.67 -1.95 14.85
C MET A 122 11.22 -1.60 15.21
N ASP A 123 11.04 -0.56 16.00
CA ASP A 123 9.71 0.00 16.24
C ASP A 123 9.29 0.99 15.14
N SER A 124 8.05 1.44 15.20
CA SER A 124 7.50 2.34 14.16
C SER A 124 8.26 3.67 14.06
N ARG A 125 8.74 4.21 15.18
CA ARG A 125 9.48 5.47 15.21
C ARG A 125 10.86 5.33 14.59
N GLU A 126 11.53 4.22 14.88
CA GLU A 126 12.85 3.91 14.30
C GLU A 126 12.75 3.72 12.79
N ILE A 127 11.73 2.99 12.32
CA ILE A 127 11.48 2.81 10.88
C ILE A 127 11.21 4.15 10.21
N ASN A 128 10.34 4.98 10.78
CA ASN A 128 10.03 6.30 10.23
C ASN A 128 11.29 7.17 10.10
N ALA A 129 12.11 7.22 11.15
CA ALA A 129 13.31 8.04 11.17
C ALA A 129 14.38 7.53 10.19
N GLU A 130 14.68 6.24 10.21
CA GLU A 130 15.74 5.67 9.37
C GLU A 130 15.35 5.58 7.89
N LEU A 131 14.11 5.20 7.59
CA LEU A 131 13.63 5.20 6.21
C LEU A 131 13.51 6.63 5.67
N GLY A 132 12.99 7.56 6.46
CA GLY A 132 12.92 8.97 6.08
C GLY A 132 14.29 9.56 5.78
N GLY A 133 15.27 9.32 6.64
CA GLY A 133 16.67 9.73 6.44
C GLY A 133 17.30 9.13 5.19
N PHE A 134 17.08 7.84 4.96
CA PHE A 134 17.56 7.15 3.76
C PHE A 134 16.98 7.74 2.46
N LEU A 135 15.68 8.03 2.43
CA LEU A 135 15.03 8.65 1.27
C LEU A 135 15.53 10.08 1.02
N LEU A 136 15.73 10.88 2.07
CA LEU A 136 16.30 12.22 1.97
C LEU A 136 17.72 12.21 1.40
N ASP A 137 18.56 11.30 1.89
CA ASP A 137 19.93 11.15 1.39
C ASP A 137 19.99 10.68 -0.06
N SER A 138 19.03 9.85 -0.45
CA SER A 138 18.98 9.26 -1.80
C SER A 138 18.38 10.20 -2.85
N LEU A 139 17.50 11.10 -2.45
CA LEU A 139 16.73 11.99 -3.35
C LEU A 139 16.79 13.44 -2.84
N PRO A 140 17.76 14.26 -3.33
CA PRO A 140 17.97 15.62 -2.85
C PRO A 140 16.79 16.58 -3.03
N SER A 141 15.88 16.29 -3.95
CA SER A 141 14.66 17.09 -4.18
C SER A 141 13.54 16.83 -3.16
N LEU A 142 13.73 15.87 -2.26
CA LEU A 142 12.77 15.58 -1.19
C LEU A 142 13.03 16.43 0.04
N SER A 143 11.95 16.82 0.70
CA SER A 143 11.95 17.33 2.07
C SER A 143 10.84 16.71 2.90
N VAL A 144 10.96 16.75 4.22
CA VAL A 144 9.96 16.19 5.13
C VAL A 144 8.97 17.28 5.56
N ASP A 145 7.68 16.99 5.46
CA ASP A 145 6.62 17.79 6.07
C ASP A 145 5.63 16.85 6.78
N VAL A 146 5.67 16.86 8.10
CA VAL A 146 4.83 15.98 8.92
C VAL A 146 3.37 16.43 9.02
N ASN A 147 3.09 17.68 8.73
CA ASN A 147 1.76 18.26 8.86
C ASN A 147 0.96 18.25 7.56
N ASN A 148 1.62 18.54 6.45
CA ASN A 148 0.97 18.67 5.14
C ASN A 148 1.85 18.13 4.00
N PRO A 149 2.20 16.84 4.03
CA PRO A 149 3.03 16.24 3.00
C PRO A 149 2.31 16.16 1.64
N SER A 150 3.07 16.29 0.55
CA SER A 150 2.54 16.08 -0.80
C SER A 150 2.18 14.62 -1.04
N PHE A 151 2.91 13.70 -0.41
CA PHE A 151 2.62 12.27 -0.44
C PHE A 151 3.09 11.59 0.84
N MET A 152 2.63 10.38 1.07
CA MET A 152 2.99 9.57 2.23
C MET A 152 3.57 8.23 1.80
N VAL A 153 4.59 7.79 2.51
CA VAL A 153 5.13 6.44 2.39
C VAL A 153 4.61 5.64 3.58
N TYR A 154 3.72 4.70 3.31
CA TYR A 154 3.20 3.79 4.33
C TYR A 154 4.01 2.51 4.38
N VAL A 155 4.37 2.10 5.58
CA VAL A 155 5.03 0.82 5.87
C VAL A 155 4.16 0.04 6.84
N GLU A 156 3.71 -1.13 6.45
CA GLU A 156 2.94 -2.03 7.32
C GLU A 156 3.73 -3.31 7.54
N VAL A 157 4.28 -3.48 8.74
CA VAL A 157 5.04 -4.68 9.12
C VAL A 157 4.11 -5.66 9.83
N ARG A 158 3.82 -6.77 9.17
CA ARG A 158 2.97 -7.86 9.68
C ARG A 158 3.68 -9.20 9.54
N GLU A 159 3.07 -10.23 8.97
CA GLU A 159 3.75 -11.46 8.55
C GLU A 159 4.74 -11.19 7.40
N PHE A 160 4.45 -10.18 6.61
CA PHE A 160 5.27 -9.57 5.56
C PHE A 160 5.15 -8.05 5.67
N THR A 161 5.98 -7.32 4.95
CA THR A 161 5.91 -5.86 4.85
C THR A 161 5.36 -5.45 3.50
#